data_bf72421b9654adf1af66b1fcba275da1
#
_entry.id   bf72421b9654adf1af66b1fcba275da1
#
_cell.length_a   1.000
_cell.length_b   1.000
_cell.length_c   1.000
_cell.angle_alpha   90.00
_cell.angle_beta   90.00
_cell.angle_gamma   90.00
#
_symmetry.space_group_name_H-M   'P 1'
#
loop_
_entity.id
_entity.type
_entity.pdbx_description
1 polymer ?
#
loop_
_entity_poly.entity_id
_entity_poly.type
_entity_poly.pdbx_seq_one_letter_code
_entity_poly.pdbx_strand_id
1 'polypeptide(L)'
;MNEENNQFYEVYEVFSKKTDTASLQHQFSLLAPNRELAFIMAKENFFRREQAADIWVVKRDHIKRMSQEEREAMKHLEKNYRETKGYGYLRKKWRQYEQEQLTEKDIMGGGEG
;
A
#
# COMPACT_ATOMS: atom_id res chain seq x y z
N MET A 1 14.54 0.14 -29.19
CA MET A 1 13.26 0.29 -29.34
C MET A 1 12.47 -0.28 -28.22
N ASN A 2 12.77 -1.43 -27.82
CA ASN A 2 12.04 -2.06 -26.74
C ASN A 2 12.27 -1.34 -25.42
N GLU A 3 13.46 -0.80 -25.25
CA GLU A 3 13.72 -0.09 -24.01
C GLU A 3 12.86 1.14 -23.88
N GLU A 4 12.63 1.81 -25.00
CA GLU A 4 11.79 2.97 -24.96
C GLU A 4 10.37 2.60 -24.59
N ASN A 5 9.89 1.50 -25.14
CA ASN A 5 8.57 1.04 -24.79
C ASN A 5 8.47 0.73 -23.30
N ASN A 6 9.51 0.10 -22.76
CA ASN A 6 9.53 -0.23 -21.34
C ASN A 6 9.50 1.02 -20.50
N GLN A 7 10.15 2.08 -20.95
CA GLN A 7 10.17 3.32 -20.19
C GLN A 7 8.80 3.96 -20.12
N PHE A 8 8.01 3.77 -21.16
CA PHE A 8 6.70 4.38 -21.18
C PHE A 8 5.68 3.65 -20.34
N TYR A 9 5.94 2.39 -20.02
CA TYR A 9 4.97 1.60 -19.29
C TYR A 9 5.37 1.51 -17.83
N GLU A 10 4.37 1.64 -16.98
CA GLU A 10 4.57 1.58 -15.55
C GLU A 10 3.65 0.55 -14.95
N VAL A 11 4.01 0.10 -13.76
CA VAL A 11 3.20 -0.89 -13.06
C VAL A 11 2.21 -0.17 -12.16
N TYR A 12 0.95 -0.54 -12.29
CA TYR A 12 -0.12 -0.01 -11.47
C TYR A 12 -0.75 -1.12 -10.67
N GLU A 13 -1.06 -0.83 -9.43
CA GLU A 13 -1.74 -1.78 -8.57
C GLU A 13 -3.22 -1.43 -8.54
N VAL A 14 -4.04 -2.46 -8.66
CA VAL A 14 -5.48 -2.28 -8.74
C VAL A 14 -6.13 -2.82 -7.49
N PHE A 15 -6.94 -1.98 -6.88
CA PHE A 15 -7.69 -2.33 -5.68
C PHE A 15 -9.17 -2.16 -5.96
N SER A 16 -9.98 -2.92 -5.27
CA SER A 16 -11.42 -2.78 -5.41
C SER A 16 -12.10 -3.23 -4.14
N LYS A 17 -13.36 -2.85 -4.02
CA LYS A 17 -14.21 -3.38 -2.97
C LYS A 17 -15.54 -3.75 -3.57
N LYS A 18 -16.12 -4.80 -3.04
CA LYS A 18 -17.32 -5.37 -3.61
C LYS A 18 -18.57 -4.58 -3.28
N THR A 19 -18.60 -4.02 -2.08
CA THR A 19 -19.74 -3.21 -1.65
C THR A 19 -19.20 -1.94 -1.03
N ASP A 20 -20.10 -1.00 -0.81
CA ASP A 20 -19.71 0.28 -0.22
C ASP A 20 -19.07 0.12 1.14
N THR A 21 -19.53 -0.86 1.89
CA THR A 21 -19.03 -1.05 3.26
C THR A 21 -17.90 -2.06 3.34
N ALA A 22 -17.57 -2.72 2.25
CA ALA A 22 -16.49 -3.69 2.26
C ALA A 22 -15.14 -2.97 2.27
N SER A 23 -14.12 -3.66 2.76
CA SER A 23 -12.79 -3.08 2.75
C SER A 23 -12.18 -3.19 1.37
N LEU A 24 -11.31 -2.25 1.09
CA LEU A 24 -10.58 -2.21 -0.17
C LEU A 24 -9.56 -3.33 -0.19
N GLN A 25 -9.51 -4.07 -1.29
CA GLN A 25 -8.61 -5.20 -1.39
C GLN A 25 -7.81 -5.13 -2.67
N HIS A 26 -6.57 -5.55 -2.60
CA HIS A 26 -5.72 -5.62 -3.78
C HIS A 26 -6.18 -6.76 -4.68
N GLN A 27 -6.28 -6.48 -5.97
CA GLN A 27 -6.75 -7.47 -6.92
C GLN A 27 -5.63 -7.97 -7.84
N PHE A 28 -4.96 -7.05 -8.52
CA PHE A 28 -3.90 -7.44 -9.44
C PHE A 28 -3.06 -6.23 -9.81
N SER A 29 -1.99 -6.50 -10.53
CA SER A 29 -1.13 -5.46 -11.09
C SER A 29 -1.30 -5.46 -12.60
N LEU A 30 -1.05 -4.30 -13.19
CA LEU A 30 -1.10 -4.22 -14.64
C LEU A 30 -0.07 -3.20 -15.12
N LEU A 31 0.23 -3.29 -16.40
CA LEU A 31 1.15 -2.36 -17.05
C LEU A 31 0.35 -1.42 -17.92
N ALA A 32 0.64 -0.14 -17.81
CA ALA A 32 -0.05 0.86 -18.61
C ALA A 32 0.84 2.07 -18.77
N PRO A 33 0.65 2.83 -19.82
CA PRO A 33 1.47 4.02 -20.04
C PRO A 33 1.10 5.19 -19.14
N ASN A 34 -0.13 5.22 -18.67
CA ASN A 34 -0.55 6.29 -17.77
C ASN A 34 -1.69 5.82 -16.90
N ARG A 35 -2.04 6.69 -15.96
CA ARG A 35 -3.04 6.35 -14.97
C ARG A 35 -4.43 6.19 -15.56
N GLU A 36 -4.77 7.03 -16.50
CA GLU A 36 -6.10 6.96 -17.10
C GLU A 36 -6.31 5.65 -17.83
N LEU A 37 -5.33 5.23 -18.60
CA LEU A 37 -5.45 3.97 -19.31
C LEU A 37 -5.46 2.79 -18.35
N ALA A 38 -4.66 2.87 -17.30
CA ALA A 38 -4.67 1.83 -16.29
C ALA A 38 -6.06 1.69 -15.67
N PHE A 39 -6.70 2.82 -15.40
CA PHE A 39 -8.03 2.80 -14.81
C PHE A 39 -9.04 2.18 -15.77
N ILE A 40 -8.95 2.53 -17.05
CA ILE A 40 -9.86 1.96 -18.04
C ILE A 40 -9.67 0.46 -18.13
N MET A 41 -8.43 0.01 -18.17
CA MET A 41 -8.16 -1.42 -18.24
C MET A 41 -8.69 -2.15 -17.02
N ALA A 42 -8.53 -1.54 -15.86
CA ALA A 42 -9.04 -2.15 -14.63
C ALA A 42 -10.56 -2.25 -14.66
N LYS A 43 -11.22 -1.20 -15.10
CA LYS A 43 -12.68 -1.22 -15.17
C LYS A 43 -13.18 -2.29 -16.12
N GLU A 44 -12.53 -2.42 -17.27
CA GLU A 44 -12.94 -3.43 -18.23
C GLU A 44 -12.82 -4.82 -17.65
N ASN A 45 -11.77 -5.05 -16.89
CA ASN A 45 -11.57 -6.34 -16.27
C ASN A 45 -12.73 -6.68 -15.33
N PHE A 46 -13.13 -5.72 -14.49
CA PHE A 46 -14.19 -5.96 -13.54
C PHE A 46 -15.54 -6.06 -14.20
N PHE A 47 -15.75 -5.30 -15.26
CA PHE A 47 -17.01 -5.38 -16.00
C PHE A 47 -17.33 -6.80 -16.43
N ARG A 48 -16.28 -7.52 -16.78
CA ARG A 48 -16.50 -8.85 -17.34
C ARG A 48 -16.63 -9.92 -16.29
N ARG A 49 -16.14 -9.65 -15.09
CA ARG A 49 -16.04 -10.72 -14.11
C ARG A 49 -16.98 -10.57 -12.95
N GLU A 50 -16.98 -9.41 -12.34
CA GLU A 50 -17.79 -9.23 -11.17
C GLU A 50 -17.99 -7.75 -10.93
N GLN A 51 -18.96 -7.46 -10.11
CA GLN A 51 -19.26 -6.08 -9.76
C GLN A 51 -18.26 -5.57 -8.74
N ALA A 52 -18.02 -4.28 -8.81
CA ALA A 52 -17.19 -3.61 -7.84
C ALA A 52 -17.85 -2.29 -7.49
N ALA A 53 -17.94 -2.00 -6.21
CA ALA A 53 -18.51 -0.73 -5.77
C ALA A 53 -17.51 0.40 -5.99
N ASP A 54 -16.22 0.08 -5.94
CA ASP A 54 -15.20 1.09 -6.12
C ASP A 54 -13.94 0.43 -6.66
N ILE A 55 -13.19 1.17 -7.46
CA ILE A 55 -11.95 0.69 -8.05
C ILE A 55 -10.90 1.76 -7.86
N TRP A 56 -9.76 1.37 -7.32
CA TRP A 56 -8.62 2.27 -7.12
C TRP A 56 -7.46 1.78 -7.95
N VAL A 57 -6.76 2.71 -8.59
CA VAL A 57 -5.56 2.41 -9.35
C VAL A 57 -4.46 3.31 -8.84
N VAL A 58 -3.37 2.70 -8.42
CA VAL A 58 -2.26 3.43 -7.83
C VAL A 58 -0.96 2.99 -8.50
N LYS A 59 -0.16 3.96 -8.90
CA LYS A 59 1.14 3.65 -9.46
C LYS A 59 1.99 2.98 -8.38
N ARG A 60 2.60 1.85 -8.74
CA ARG A 60 3.35 1.08 -7.75
C ARG A 60 4.42 1.91 -7.05
N ASP A 61 5.05 2.79 -7.80
CA ASP A 61 6.13 3.61 -7.23
C ASP A 61 5.64 4.55 -6.15
N HIS A 62 4.35 4.85 -6.15
CA HIS A 62 3.78 5.75 -5.16
C HIS A 62 3.38 5.05 -3.88
N ILE A 63 3.52 3.74 -3.83
CA ILE A 63 3.15 2.97 -2.65
C ILE A 63 4.39 2.79 -1.79
N LYS A 64 4.30 3.27 -0.57
CA LYS A 64 5.39 3.07 0.37
C LYS A 64 5.33 1.66 0.91
N ARG A 65 6.42 0.94 0.78
CA ARG A 65 6.50 -0.44 1.22
C ARG A 65 7.54 -0.57 2.32
N MET A 66 7.35 -1.59 3.12
CA MET A 66 8.35 -1.89 4.13
C MET A 66 9.62 -2.38 3.43
N SER A 67 10.75 -1.92 3.94
CA SER A 67 12.02 -2.44 3.46
C SER A 67 12.24 -3.86 3.99
N GLN A 68 13.24 -4.51 3.45
CA GLN A 68 13.57 -5.85 3.93
C GLN A 68 13.94 -5.83 5.40
N GLU A 69 14.67 -4.80 5.79
CA GLU A 69 15.08 -4.69 7.19
C GLU A 69 13.87 -4.52 8.09
N GLU A 70 12.93 -3.72 7.66
CA GLU A 70 11.73 -3.52 8.46
C GLU A 70 10.92 -4.79 8.57
N ARG A 71 10.86 -5.55 7.48
CA ARG A 71 10.12 -6.81 7.51
C ARG A 71 10.74 -7.78 8.49
N GLU A 72 12.04 -7.83 8.52
CA GLU A 72 12.72 -8.72 9.44
C GLU A 72 12.56 -8.27 10.88
N ALA A 73 12.57 -6.96 11.09
CA ALA A 73 12.32 -6.44 12.42
C ALA A 73 10.92 -6.82 12.91
N MET A 74 9.94 -6.77 12.01
CA MET A 74 8.59 -7.17 12.37
C MET A 74 8.53 -8.63 12.76
N LYS A 75 9.25 -9.47 12.06
CA LYS A 75 9.28 -10.89 12.40
C LYS A 75 9.86 -11.11 13.78
N HIS A 76 10.90 -10.37 14.10
CA HIS A 76 11.51 -10.48 15.42
C HIS A 76 10.55 -10.03 16.50
N LEU A 77 9.84 -8.96 16.27
CA LEU A 77 8.86 -8.49 17.23
C LEU A 77 7.77 -9.52 17.46
N GLU A 78 7.30 -10.13 16.40
CA GLU A 78 6.30 -11.16 16.51
C GLU A 78 6.81 -12.33 17.34
N LYS A 79 8.04 -12.72 17.08
CA LYS A 79 8.61 -13.85 17.80
C LYS A 79 8.76 -13.53 19.27
N ASN A 80 9.26 -12.35 19.59
CA ASN A 80 9.42 -11.94 20.97
C ASN A 80 8.07 -11.91 21.68
N TYR A 81 7.07 -11.40 20.99
CA TYR A 81 5.74 -11.35 21.56
C TYR A 81 5.25 -12.74 21.97
N ARG A 82 5.45 -13.70 21.07
CA ARG A 82 4.98 -15.05 21.33
C ARG A 82 5.72 -15.72 22.47
N GLU A 83 6.99 -15.43 22.59
CA GLU A 83 7.83 -16.11 23.56
C GLU A 83 7.75 -15.50 24.94
N THR A 84 7.63 -14.20 25.01
CA THR A 84 7.74 -13.52 26.29
C THR A 84 6.42 -13.09 26.86
N LYS A 85 5.34 -13.24 26.12
CA LYS A 85 4.03 -12.75 26.56
C LYS A 85 4.05 -11.26 26.83
N GLY A 86 4.97 -10.55 26.20
CA GLY A 86 5.08 -9.13 26.39
C GLY A 86 4.29 -8.35 25.36
N TYR A 87 3.10 -8.83 25.05
CA TYR A 87 2.33 -8.22 24.00
C TYR A 87 2.04 -6.75 24.28
N GLY A 88 1.63 -6.46 25.49
CA GLY A 88 1.32 -5.09 25.85
C GLY A 88 2.53 -4.18 25.71
N TYR A 89 3.67 -4.69 26.16
CA TYR A 89 4.88 -3.91 26.10
C TYR A 89 5.29 -3.63 24.65
N LEU A 90 5.23 -4.64 23.81
CA LEU A 90 5.60 -4.46 22.40
C LEU A 90 4.66 -3.52 21.70
N ARG A 91 3.38 -3.62 21.99
CA ARG A 91 2.42 -2.71 21.41
C ARG A 91 2.70 -1.27 21.81
N LYS A 92 3.03 -1.09 23.05
CA LYS A 92 3.32 0.25 23.54
C LYS A 92 4.55 0.82 22.84
N LYS A 93 5.56 0.00 22.70
CA LYS A 93 6.78 0.43 22.05
C LYS A 93 6.54 0.78 20.59
N TRP A 94 5.76 -0.02 19.94
CA TRP A 94 5.43 0.22 18.54
C TRP A 94 4.66 1.53 18.37
N ARG A 95 3.75 1.79 19.29
CA ARG A 95 2.99 3.02 19.26
C ARG A 95 3.87 4.22 19.46
N GLN A 96 4.80 4.12 20.35
CA GLN A 96 5.73 5.22 20.56
C GLN A 96 6.50 5.55 19.30
N TYR A 97 6.95 4.52 18.65
CA TYR A 97 7.68 4.69 17.41
C TYR A 97 6.85 5.44 16.37
N GLU A 98 5.61 5.05 16.23
CA GLU A 98 4.72 5.70 15.29
C GLU A 98 4.48 7.16 15.66
N GLN A 99 4.28 7.41 16.92
CA GLN A 99 4.04 8.77 17.35
C GLN A 99 5.24 9.66 17.10
N GLU A 100 6.41 9.15 17.33
CA GLU A 100 7.61 9.92 17.06
C GLU A 100 7.71 10.29 15.59
N GLN A 101 7.40 9.37 14.73
CA GLN A 101 7.45 9.65 13.31
C GLN A 101 6.40 10.68 12.91
N LEU A 102 5.23 10.57 13.46
CA LEU A 102 4.18 11.54 13.19
C LEU A 102 4.56 12.92 13.66
N THR A 103 5.17 12.99 14.82
CA THR A 103 5.58 14.26 15.36
C THR A 103 6.61 14.94 14.46
N GLU A 104 7.54 14.16 13.96
CA GLU A 104 8.52 14.70 13.06
C GLU A 104 7.87 15.24 11.79
N LYS A 105 6.94 14.49 11.27
CA LYS A 105 6.23 14.95 10.08
C LYS A 105 5.49 16.24 10.36
N ASP A 106 4.83 16.31 11.49
CA ASP A 106 4.11 17.51 11.86
C ASP A 106 5.03 18.70 11.95
N ILE A 107 6.18 18.51 12.56
CA ILE A 107 7.11 19.60 12.69
C ILE A 107 7.57 20.07 11.33
N MET A 108 7.84 19.16 10.44
CA MET A 108 8.37 19.54 9.14
C MET A 108 7.29 20.04 8.21
N GLY A 109 6.21 19.29 8.11
CA GLY A 109 5.17 19.66 7.20
C GLY A 109 4.10 20.47 7.84
N GLY A 110 3.75 20.11 9.06
CA GLY A 110 2.67 20.77 9.73
C GLY A 110 3.02 22.12 10.23
N GLY A 111 4.30 22.43 10.21
CA GLY A 111 4.69 23.74 10.66
C GLY A 111 3.94 24.83 9.97
N GLU A 112 3.56 24.54 8.75
CA GLU A 112 2.85 25.51 8.03
C GLU A 112 1.39 25.42 8.28
N GLY A 113 0.97 24.40 8.87
CA GLY A 113 -0.47 24.22 9.11
C GLY A 113 -1.02 25.26 9.97
#